data_2f0096b238fcec4a7bc9bf2345d57a13
#
_entry.id   2f0096b238fcec4a7bc9bf2345d57a13
#
_cell.length_a   1.000
_cell.length_b   1.000
_cell.length_c   1.000
_cell.angle_alpha   90.00
_cell.angle_beta   90.00
_cell.angle_gamma   90.00
#
_symmetry.space_group_name_H-M   'P 1'
#
loop_
_entity.id
_entity.type
_entity.pdbx_description
1 polymer ?
#
loop_
_entity_poly.entity_id
_entity_poly.type
_entity_poly.pdbx_seq_one_letter_code
_entity_poly.pdbx_strand_id
1 'polypeptide(L)'
;MSRSVEHLVLMGVSGCGKTTAALNLHNALGWPVAEADDFHPGANIDKMSRGVALTDEDRWPWLKSMRDWMSERATEDVKTIATCSALKRSYRDLLSGAQGRVFFIHLLAQPDELQERMAHREGHFMPSSLLPSQFATLEPLSDDEDGVTVVSRATPEETFEAILAALEQASSDAG
;
A
#
# COMPACT_ATOMS: atom_id res chain seq x y z
N MET A 1 -26.63 0.49 1.27
CA MET A 1 -25.86 0.12 2.46
C MET A 1 -24.38 0.07 2.13
N SER A 2 -23.58 0.76 2.91
CA SER A 2 -22.14 0.69 2.76
C SER A 2 -21.66 -0.68 3.26
N ARG A 3 -20.78 -1.31 2.49
CA ARG A 3 -20.16 -2.56 2.92
C ARG A 3 -19.01 -2.24 3.88
N SER A 4 -18.85 -3.06 4.92
CA SER A 4 -17.70 -2.93 5.80
C SER A 4 -16.41 -3.17 5.02
N VAL A 5 -15.32 -2.50 5.43
CA VAL A 5 -14.01 -2.70 4.83
C VAL A 5 -13.53 -4.12 5.11
N GLU A 6 -13.10 -4.82 4.08
CA GLU A 6 -12.56 -6.17 4.20
C GLU A 6 -11.07 -6.23 3.92
N HIS A 7 -10.55 -5.27 3.14
CA HIS A 7 -9.13 -5.23 2.80
C HIS A 7 -8.61 -3.80 2.96
N LEU A 8 -7.56 -3.63 3.76
CA LEU A 8 -6.84 -2.37 3.88
C LEU A 8 -5.57 -2.46 3.04
N VAL A 9 -5.39 -1.54 2.10
CA VAL A 9 -4.18 -1.46 1.30
C VAL A 9 -3.44 -0.17 1.63
N LEU A 10 -2.27 -0.31 2.23
CA LEU A 10 -1.40 0.82 2.53
C LEU A 10 -0.57 1.11 1.29
N MET A 11 -0.73 2.29 0.71
CA MET A 11 -0.08 2.68 -0.53
C MET A 11 0.83 3.89 -0.32
N GLY A 12 1.69 4.13 -1.28
CA GLY A 12 2.62 5.25 -1.28
C GLY A 12 3.98 4.84 -1.81
N VAL A 13 4.86 5.81 -1.96
CA VAL A 13 6.22 5.57 -2.47
C VAL A 13 7.04 4.77 -1.45
N SER A 14 8.12 4.17 -1.93
CA SER A 14 9.02 3.38 -1.06
C SER A 14 9.54 4.23 0.09
N GLY A 15 9.62 3.64 1.28
CA GLY A 15 10.13 4.31 2.47
C GLY A 15 9.12 5.17 3.22
N CYS A 16 7.87 5.26 2.77
CA CYS A 16 6.86 6.10 3.44
C CYS A 16 6.31 5.51 4.75
N GLY A 17 6.70 4.27 5.09
CA GLY A 17 6.29 3.65 6.36
C GLY A 17 5.17 2.64 6.25
N LYS A 18 4.89 2.13 5.05
CA LYS A 18 3.80 1.16 4.82
C LYS A 18 3.93 -0.08 5.70
N THR A 19 5.11 -0.69 5.75
CA THR A 19 5.35 -1.92 6.50
C THR A 19 5.10 -1.72 7.99
N THR A 20 5.64 -0.63 8.56
CA THR A 20 5.47 -0.31 9.97
C THR A 20 3.99 -0.07 10.30
N ALA A 21 3.30 0.69 9.46
CA ALA A 21 1.89 0.97 9.65
C ALA A 21 1.05 -0.32 9.56
N ALA A 22 1.39 -1.20 8.61
CA ALA A 22 0.69 -2.48 8.45
C ALA A 22 0.87 -3.37 9.69
N LEU A 23 2.07 -3.43 10.25
CA LEU A 23 2.33 -4.21 11.46
C LEU A 23 1.56 -3.66 12.66
N ASN A 24 1.49 -2.34 12.80
CA ASN A 24 0.71 -1.71 13.87
C ASN A 24 -0.78 -2.02 13.73
N LEU A 25 -1.31 -1.98 12.51
CA LEU A 25 -2.70 -2.35 12.25
C LEU A 25 -2.94 -3.84 12.51
N HIS A 26 -1.99 -4.69 12.12
CA HIS A 26 -2.09 -6.13 12.41
C HIS A 26 -2.19 -6.38 13.92
N ASN A 27 -1.35 -5.71 14.71
CA ASN A 27 -1.35 -5.86 16.17
C ASN A 27 -2.67 -5.38 16.79
N ALA A 28 -3.27 -4.34 16.20
CA ALA A 28 -4.53 -3.79 16.72
C ALA A 28 -5.77 -4.58 16.26
N LEU A 29 -5.79 -5.05 15.03
CA LEU A 29 -6.98 -5.66 14.41
C LEU A 29 -6.92 -7.18 14.34
N GLY A 30 -5.73 -7.77 14.36
CA GLY A 30 -5.54 -9.21 14.23
C GLY A 30 -5.67 -9.72 12.78
N TRP A 31 -5.74 -8.83 11.80
CA TRP A 31 -5.88 -9.23 10.41
C TRP A 31 -4.53 -9.62 9.81
N PRO A 32 -4.46 -10.69 8.97
CA PRO A 32 -3.19 -11.08 8.34
C PRO A 32 -2.66 -10.00 7.41
N VAL A 33 -1.34 -9.89 7.34
CA VAL A 33 -0.62 -8.89 6.54
C VAL A 33 0.11 -9.58 5.40
N ALA A 34 0.02 -9.01 4.20
CA ALA A 34 0.85 -9.40 3.06
C ALA A 34 1.61 -8.17 2.56
N GLU A 35 2.89 -8.37 2.27
CA GLU A 35 3.72 -7.36 1.63
C GLU A 35 3.66 -7.59 0.11
N ALA A 36 3.35 -6.53 -0.65
CA ALA A 36 3.29 -6.64 -2.11
C ALA A 36 4.61 -7.12 -2.69
N ASP A 37 5.71 -6.72 -2.09
CA ASP A 37 7.05 -7.11 -2.55
C ASP A 37 7.23 -8.63 -2.62
N ASP A 38 6.54 -9.38 -1.77
CA ASP A 38 6.61 -10.85 -1.75
C ASP A 38 5.91 -11.49 -2.95
N PHE A 39 5.09 -10.74 -3.66
CA PHE A 39 4.35 -11.24 -4.84
C PHE A 39 5.05 -10.93 -6.17
N HIS A 40 6.15 -10.18 -6.14
CA HIS A 40 6.87 -9.84 -7.38
C HIS A 40 7.51 -11.07 -8.02
N PRO A 41 7.35 -11.26 -9.34
CA PRO A 41 8.15 -12.25 -10.07
C PRO A 41 9.65 -11.92 -9.94
N GLY A 42 10.50 -12.95 -10.01
CA GLY A 42 11.95 -12.77 -9.93
C GLY A 42 12.51 -11.77 -10.93
N ALA A 43 11.94 -11.70 -12.13
CA ALA A 43 12.35 -10.72 -13.14
C ALA A 43 12.12 -9.28 -12.69
N ASN A 44 11.05 -9.02 -11.94
CA ASN A 44 10.76 -7.69 -11.41
C ASN A 44 11.77 -7.30 -10.33
N ILE A 45 12.07 -8.22 -9.43
CA ILE A 45 13.07 -8.01 -8.37
C ILE A 45 14.42 -7.69 -8.98
N ASP A 46 14.79 -8.44 -10.01
CA ASP A 46 16.06 -8.28 -10.74
C ASP A 46 16.16 -6.88 -11.37
N LYS A 47 15.11 -6.43 -12.04
CA LYS A 47 15.05 -5.08 -12.62
C LYS A 47 15.22 -4.00 -11.55
N MET A 48 14.46 -4.09 -10.46
CA MET A 48 14.49 -3.08 -9.40
C MET A 48 15.85 -3.03 -8.71
N SER A 49 16.48 -4.18 -8.49
CA SER A 49 17.80 -4.22 -7.85
C SER A 49 18.89 -3.60 -8.72
N ARG A 50 18.69 -3.56 -10.05
CA ARG A 50 19.60 -2.89 -10.98
C ARG A 50 19.26 -1.41 -11.21
N GLY A 51 18.28 -0.88 -10.47
CA GLY A 51 17.86 0.50 -10.62
C GLY A 51 16.96 0.76 -11.83
N VAL A 52 16.36 -0.28 -12.39
CA VAL A 52 15.48 -0.18 -13.56
C VAL A 52 14.02 -0.16 -13.09
N ALA A 53 13.27 0.88 -13.48
CA ALA A 53 11.86 1.00 -13.14
C ALA A 53 11.02 -0.06 -13.85
N LEU A 54 9.99 -0.55 -13.17
CA LEU A 54 9.06 -1.52 -13.76
C LEU A 54 8.13 -0.83 -14.76
N THR A 55 7.81 -1.54 -15.85
CA THR A 55 6.78 -1.12 -16.79
C THR A 55 5.41 -1.56 -16.27
N ASP A 56 4.33 -1.08 -16.89
CA ASP A 56 2.98 -1.53 -16.54
C ASP A 56 2.83 -3.03 -16.79
N GLU A 57 3.38 -3.53 -17.91
CA GLU A 57 3.35 -4.96 -18.25
C GLU A 57 4.03 -5.81 -17.19
N ASP A 58 5.11 -5.31 -16.59
CA ASP A 58 5.80 -5.99 -15.49
C ASP A 58 4.92 -6.09 -14.25
N ARG A 59 4.05 -5.09 -14.04
CA ARG A 59 3.23 -4.96 -12.83
C ARG A 59 1.93 -5.76 -12.84
N TRP A 60 1.33 -5.96 -14.01
CA TRP A 60 0.02 -6.62 -14.07
C TRP A 60 -0.01 -8.00 -13.42
N PRO A 61 0.92 -8.93 -13.70
CA PRO A 61 0.91 -10.24 -13.02
C PRO A 61 1.08 -10.13 -11.50
N TRP A 62 1.92 -9.22 -11.06
CA TRP A 62 2.16 -8.95 -9.65
C TRP A 62 0.88 -8.47 -8.94
N LEU A 63 0.23 -7.45 -9.50
CA LEU A 63 -1.00 -6.89 -8.92
C LEU A 63 -2.16 -7.90 -8.95
N LYS A 64 -2.24 -8.73 -9.99
CA LYS A 64 -3.23 -9.80 -10.06
C LYS A 64 -3.04 -10.84 -8.97
N SER A 65 -1.79 -11.19 -8.66
CA SER A 65 -1.48 -12.13 -7.57
C SER A 65 -1.96 -11.59 -6.22
N MET A 66 -1.78 -10.29 -5.97
CA MET A 66 -2.28 -9.64 -4.75
C MET A 66 -3.80 -9.63 -4.70
N ARG A 67 -4.44 -9.26 -5.79
CA ARG A 67 -5.91 -9.25 -5.89
C ARG A 67 -6.47 -10.64 -5.58
N ASP A 68 -5.86 -11.67 -6.15
CA ASP A 68 -6.31 -13.04 -5.97
C ASP A 68 -6.10 -13.51 -4.52
N TRP A 69 -4.98 -13.12 -3.90
CA TRP A 69 -4.74 -13.41 -2.48
C TRP A 69 -5.84 -12.81 -1.60
N MET A 70 -6.18 -11.53 -1.81
CA MET A 70 -7.24 -10.87 -1.06
C MET A 70 -8.59 -11.55 -1.29
N SER A 71 -8.89 -11.91 -2.54
CA SER A 71 -10.14 -12.58 -2.89
C SER A 71 -10.28 -13.94 -2.21
N GLU A 72 -9.20 -14.72 -2.16
CA GLU A 72 -9.18 -16.01 -1.48
C GLU A 72 -9.45 -15.84 0.01
N ARG A 73 -8.83 -14.86 0.65
CA ARG A 73 -9.09 -14.58 2.06
C ARG A 73 -10.54 -14.18 2.29
N ALA A 74 -11.12 -13.38 1.41
CA ALA A 74 -12.52 -12.97 1.51
C ALA A 74 -13.47 -14.16 1.45
N THR A 75 -13.17 -15.18 0.63
CA THR A 75 -13.99 -16.41 0.59
C THR A 75 -13.96 -17.18 1.91
N GLU A 76 -12.93 -16.95 2.71
CA GLU A 76 -12.78 -17.58 4.04
C GLU A 76 -13.30 -16.68 5.17
N ASP A 77 -13.94 -15.56 4.83
CA ASP A 77 -14.37 -14.50 5.76
C ASP A 77 -13.20 -13.89 6.56
N VAL A 78 -12.02 -13.85 5.95
CA VAL A 78 -10.82 -13.29 6.55
C VAL A 78 -10.55 -11.90 5.94
N LYS A 79 -10.49 -10.90 6.80
CA LYS A 79 -10.12 -9.53 6.42
C LYS A 79 -8.59 -9.43 6.36
N THR A 80 -8.08 -8.56 5.49
CA THR A 80 -6.63 -8.50 5.24
C THR A 80 -6.07 -7.09 5.30
N ILE A 81 -4.77 -7.01 5.54
CA ILE A 81 -3.97 -5.80 5.41
C ILE A 81 -2.89 -6.10 4.38
N ALA A 82 -2.70 -5.22 3.42
CA ALA A 82 -1.64 -5.39 2.42
C ALA A 82 -0.86 -4.09 2.26
N THR A 83 0.41 -4.21 1.92
CA THR A 83 1.22 -3.06 1.53
C THR A 83 1.48 -3.15 0.04
N CYS A 84 1.29 -2.04 -0.66
CA CYS A 84 1.52 -1.97 -2.10
C CYS A 84 1.69 -0.52 -2.50
N SER A 85 2.73 -0.20 -3.27
CA SER A 85 2.92 1.19 -3.71
C SER A 85 1.69 1.73 -4.43
N ALA A 86 1.03 0.94 -5.30
CA ALA A 86 -0.24 1.27 -5.97
C ALA A 86 -0.27 2.71 -6.52
N LEU A 87 0.81 3.10 -7.20
CA LEU A 87 1.06 4.50 -7.58
C LEU A 87 0.09 5.06 -8.60
N LYS A 88 -0.43 4.24 -9.50
CA LYS A 88 -1.38 4.68 -10.53
C LYS A 88 -2.79 4.24 -10.18
N ARG A 89 -3.75 5.05 -10.57
CA ARG A 89 -5.17 4.68 -10.40
C ARG A 89 -5.50 3.35 -11.09
N SER A 90 -4.92 3.10 -12.25
CA SER A 90 -5.15 1.82 -12.96
C SER A 90 -4.71 0.61 -12.14
N TYR A 91 -3.64 0.74 -11.36
CA TYR A 91 -3.20 -0.32 -10.45
C TYR A 91 -4.23 -0.52 -9.32
N ARG A 92 -4.73 0.57 -8.76
CA ARG A 92 -5.74 0.53 -7.70
C ARG A 92 -7.06 -0.04 -8.18
N ASP A 93 -7.46 0.30 -9.41
CA ASP A 93 -8.68 -0.23 -10.02
C ASP A 93 -8.60 -1.75 -10.16
N LEU A 94 -7.43 -2.29 -10.52
CA LEU A 94 -7.24 -3.72 -10.60
C LEU A 94 -7.35 -4.37 -9.21
N LEU A 95 -6.72 -3.80 -8.19
CA LEU A 95 -6.79 -4.31 -6.82
C LEU A 95 -8.22 -4.23 -6.27
N SER A 96 -8.96 -3.17 -6.61
CA SER A 96 -10.35 -2.99 -6.20
C SER A 96 -11.28 -4.05 -6.77
N GLY A 97 -10.84 -4.79 -7.78
CA GLY A 97 -11.56 -5.94 -8.33
C GLY A 97 -11.52 -7.19 -7.45
N ALA A 98 -10.81 -7.16 -6.32
CA ALA A 98 -10.84 -8.27 -5.37
C ALA A 98 -12.23 -8.45 -4.77
N GLN A 99 -12.55 -9.67 -4.34
CA GLN A 99 -13.79 -9.93 -3.63
C GLN A 99 -13.75 -9.23 -2.27
N GLY A 100 -14.79 -8.46 -1.94
CA GLY A 100 -14.86 -7.68 -0.71
C GLY A 100 -14.50 -6.21 -0.97
N ARG A 101 -14.71 -5.36 0.03
CA ARG A 101 -14.43 -3.94 -0.09
C ARG A 101 -12.96 -3.65 0.20
N VAL A 102 -12.27 -3.08 -0.79
CA VAL A 102 -10.86 -2.68 -0.67
C VAL A 102 -10.80 -1.18 -0.36
N PHE A 103 -10.12 -0.83 0.72
CA PHE A 103 -9.96 0.56 1.16
C PHE A 103 -8.49 0.93 1.17
N PHE A 104 -8.14 2.02 0.48
CA PHE A 104 -6.75 2.46 0.33
C PHE A 104 -6.39 3.51 1.37
N ILE A 105 -5.21 3.36 1.98
CA ILE A 105 -4.64 4.35 2.89
C ILE A 105 -3.35 4.83 2.23
N HIS A 106 -3.37 6.05 1.70
CA HIS A 106 -2.19 6.65 1.08
C HIS A 106 -1.34 7.33 2.15
N LEU A 107 -0.17 6.77 2.44
CA LEU A 107 0.79 7.38 3.36
C LEU A 107 1.66 8.37 2.58
N LEU A 108 1.51 9.65 2.91
CA LEU A 108 2.23 10.72 2.24
C LEU A 108 3.38 11.19 3.12
N ALA A 109 4.62 11.11 2.59
CA ALA A 109 5.82 11.55 3.29
C ALA A 109 6.63 12.50 2.40
N GLN A 110 7.46 13.34 3.02
CA GLN A 110 8.28 14.28 2.28
C GLN A 110 9.45 13.57 1.57
N PRO A 111 9.82 14.01 0.33
CA PRO A 111 10.88 13.34 -0.44
C PRO A 111 12.23 13.28 0.29
N ASP A 112 12.64 14.33 0.99
CA ASP A 112 13.92 14.37 1.70
C ASP A 112 14.00 13.32 2.82
N GLU A 113 12.92 13.18 3.57
CA GLU A 113 12.81 12.16 4.62
C GLU A 113 12.88 10.75 4.05
N LEU A 114 12.25 10.55 2.88
CA LEU A 114 12.24 9.25 2.21
C LEU A 114 13.63 8.85 1.73
N GLN A 115 14.38 9.78 1.16
CA GLN A 115 15.75 9.54 0.70
C GLN A 115 16.62 9.09 1.85
N GLU A 116 16.55 9.77 3.00
CA GLU A 116 17.32 9.44 4.18
C GLU A 116 16.93 8.05 4.72
N ARG A 117 15.64 7.75 4.82
CA ARG A 117 15.17 6.45 5.30
C ARG A 117 15.65 5.31 4.40
N MET A 118 15.59 5.49 3.08
CA MET A 118 16.01 4.44 2.14
C MET A 118 17.50 4.19 2.18
N ALA A 119 18.31 5.22 2.45
CA ALA A 119 19.75 5.08 2.57
C ALA A 119 20.16 4.18 3.75
N HIS A 120 19.30 4.07 4.76
CA HIS A 120 19.55 3.26 5.98
C HIS A 120 18.77 1.95 6.02
N ARG A 121 17.96 1.64 4.98
CA ARG A 121 17.19 0.39 4.94
C ARG A 121 18.06 -0.78 4.53
N GLU A 122 17.95 -1.87 5.28
CA GLU A 122 18.63 -3.13 4.94
C GLU A 122 17.59 -4.16 4.46
N GLY A 123 18.02 -5.09 3.64
CA GLY A 123 17.19 -6.19 3.16
C GLY A 123 16.17 -5.84 2.08
N HIS A 124 16.17 -4.61 1.57
CA HIS A 124 15.30 -4.20 0.47
C HIS A 124 16.06 -4.20 -0.85
N PHE A 125 15.44 -4.76 -1.88
CA PHE A 125 16.05 -4.89 -3.19
C PHE A 125 15.93 -3.63 -4.05
N MET A 126 15.03 -2.68 -3.72
CA MET A 126 14.82 -1.48 -4.51
C MET A 126 15.74 -0.34 -4.03
N PRO A 127 16.66 0.15 -4.88
CA PRO A 127 17.55 1.24 -4.47
C PRO A 127 16.83 2.59 -4.42
N SER A 128 17.36 3.52 -3.63
CA SER A 128 16.83 4.87 -3.50
C SER A 128 16.82 5.64 -4.82
N SER A 129 17.63 5.24 -5.79
CA SER A 129 17.66 5.83 -7.12
C SER A 129 16.35 5.73 -7.88
N LEU A 130 15.46 4.80 -7.50
CA LEU A 130 14.13 4.66 -8.10
C LEU A 130 13.07 5.57 -7.48
N LEU A 131 13.39 6.25 -6.38
CA LEU A 131 12.42 7.11 -5.69
C LEU A 131 11.90 8.26 -6.58
N PRO A 132 12.74 8.99 -7.34
CA PRO A 132 12.22 10.03 -8.24
C PRO A 132 11.22 9.51 -9.26
N SER A 133 11.44 8.31 -9.82
CA SER A 133 10.51 7.73 -10.78
C SER A 133 9.19 7.37 -10.12
N GLN A 134 9.20 6.95 -8.84
CA GLN A 134 7.97 6.68 -8.10
C GLN A 134 7.16 7.95 -7.88
N PHE A 135 7.80 9.05 -7.50
CA PHE A 135 7.10 10.34 -7.36
C PHE A 135 6.53 10.81 -8.70
N ALA A 136 7.28 10.64 -9.79
CA ALA A 136 6.80 11.01 -11.11
C ALA A 136 5.60 10.16 -11.56
N THR A 137 5.52 8.92 -11.13
CA THR A 137 4.45 7.97 -11.47
C THR A 137 3.23 8.14 -10.57
N LEU A 138 3.42 8.61 -9.36
CA LEU A 138 2.36 8.69 -8.34
C LEU A 138 1.18 9.54 -8.81
N GLU A 139 0.01 8.92 -8.82
CA GLU A 139 -1.28 9.58 -8.99
C GLU A 139 -1.97 9.57 -7.63
N PRO A 140 -2.13 10.73 -6.97
CA PRO A 140 -2.80 10.78 -5.66
C PRO A 140 -4.23 10.24 -5.74
N LEU A 141 -4.77 9.81 -4.59
CA LEU A 141 -6.15 9.33 -4.52
C LEU A 141 -7.11 10.43 -4.96
N SER A 142 -8.07 10.05 -5.82
CA SER A 142 -9.14 10.95 -6.27
C SER A 142 -10.32 10.84 -5.31
N ASP A 143 -11.19 11.84 -5.28
CA ASP A 143 -12.36 11.89 -4.39
C ASP A 143 -13.33 10.72 -4.61
N ASP A 144 -13.35 10.14 -5.80
CA ASP A 144 -14.22 9.01 -6.12
C ASP A 144 -13.59 7.64 -5.81
N GLU A 145 -12.35 7.61 -5.35
CA GLU A 145 -11.70 6.37 -4.94
C GLU A 145 -12.02 6.07 -3.46
N ASP A 146 -12.14 4.79 -3.14
CA ASP A 146 -12.44 4.32 -1.79
C ASP A 146 -11.15 4.30 -0.95
N GLY A 147 -10.85 5.40 -0.31
CA GLY A 147 -9.60 5.54 0.45
C GLY A 147 -9.43 6.90 1.09
N VAL A 148 -8.32 7.07 1.76
CA VAL A 148 -7.96 8.30 2.46
C VAL A 148 -6.45 8.54 2.39
N THR A 149 -6.04 9.81 2.36
CA THR A 149 -4.63 10.19 2.42
C THR A 149 -4.28 10.60 3.84
N VAL A 150 -3.23 10.00 4.39
CA VAL A 150 -2.74 10.29 5.74
C VAL A 150 -1.30 10.77 5.62
N VAL A 151 -1.02 11.96 6.14
CA VAL A 151 0.34 12.50 6.15
C VAL A 151 1.13 11.83 7.28
N SER A 152 2.31 11.28 6.95
CA SER A 152 3.20 10.68 7.94
C SER A 152 3.59 11.69 9.02
N ARG A 153 3.59 11.25 10.27
CA ARG A 153 3.92 12.07 11.42
C ARG A 153 5.38 11.85 11.84
N ALA A 154 5.78 12.53 12.91
CA ALA A 154 7.14 12.45 13.42
C ALA A 154 7.52 11.04 13.92
N THR A 155 6.56 10.32 14.47
CA THR A 155 6.77 8.95 14.96
C THR A 155 5.79 7.98 14.31
N PRO A 156 6.18 6.68 14.25
CA PRO A 156 5.24 5.65 13.75
C PRO A 156 3.95 5.57 14.57
N GLU A 157 4.02 5.81 15.87
CA GLU A 157 2.86 5.79 16.77
C GLU A 157 1.89 6.91 16.42
N GLU A 158 2.39 8.10 16.17
CA GLU A 158 1.55 9.24 15.76
C GLU A 158 0.90 9.01 14.40
N THR A 159 1.65 8.41 13.46
CA THR A 159 1.11 8.03 12.15
C THR A 159 0.01 6.99 12.30
N PHE A 160 0.22 5.99 13.16
CA PHE A 160 -0.78 4.96 13.43
C PHE A 160 -2.07 5.54 14.00
N GLU A 161 -1.95 6.47 14.95
CA GLU A 161 -3.13 7.16 15.53
C GLU A 161 -3.89 7.95 14.45
N ALA A 162 -3.16 8.61 13.55
CA ALA A 162 -3.78 9.35 12.43
C ALA A 162 -4.53 8.40 11.48
N ILE A 163 -3.97 7.22 11.23
CA ILE A 163 -4.63 6.19 10.41
C ILE A 163 -5.92 5.72 11.08
N LEU A 164 -5.88 5.41 12.37
CA LEU A 164 -7.09 4.97 13.10
C LEU A 164 -8.16 6.04 13.08
N ALA A 165 -7.80 7.30 13.29
CA ALA A 165 -8.75 8.42 13.25
C ALA A 165 -9.39 8.54 11.86
N ALA A 166 -8.60 8.38 10.80
CA ALA A 166 -9.09 8.44 9.43
C ALA A 166 -10.06 7.28 9.13
N LEU A 167 -9.77 6.08 9.63
CA LEU A 167 -10.65 4.92 9.46
C LEU A 167 -11.97 5.10 10.21
N GLU A 168 -11.95 5.67 11.41
CA GLU A 168 -13.17 5.98 12.16
C GLU A 168 -14.02 7.00 11.42
N GLN A 169 -13.38 8.03 10.88
CA GLN A 169 -14.07 9.07 10.09
C GLN A 169 -14.73 8.44 8.86
N ALA A 170 -14.02 7.60 8.14
CA ALA A 170 -14.53 6.93 6.94
C ALA A 170 -15.73 6.02 7.28
N SER A 171 -15.67 5.33 8.41
CA SER A 171 -16.79 4.48 8.87
C SER A 171 -18.02 5.31 9.24
N SER A 172 -17.82 6.48 9.86
CA SER A 172 -18.91 7.40 10.22
C SER A 172 -19.56 8.00 8.97
N ASP A 173 -18.76 8.38 7.99
CA ASP A 173 -19.24 8.97 6.74
C ASP A 173 -19.99 7.95 5.87
N ALA A 174 -19.70 6.66 6.04
CA ALA A 174 -20.33 5.58 5.29
C ALA A 174 -21.66 5.14 5.89
N GLY A 175 -21.96 5.60 7.11
CA GLY A 175 -23.25 5.36 7.77
C GLY A 175 -24.24 6.39 7.39
#